data_26fcbd9aa022e6ed8bb822282eca09bf
#
_entry.id   26fcbd9aa022e6ed8bb822282eca09bf
#
_cell.length_a   1.000
_cell.length_b   1.000
_cell.length_c   1.000
_cell.angle_alpha   90.00
_cell.angle_beta   90.00
_cell.angle_gamma   90.00
#
_symmetry.space_group_name_H-M   'P 1'
#
loop_
_entity.id
_entity.type
_entity.pdbx_description
1 polymer ?
#
loop_
_entity_poly.entity_id
_entity_poly.type
_entity_poly.pdbx_seq_one_letter_code
_entity_poly.pdbx_strand_id
1 'polypeptide(L)'
;MTNMENFKECKLNGLCGGCLHQGVPYEEQHRLKNQQVLDLFDRFHVDASVYQGMVPAETPYRYRNKMEYTFGDVEIGGPLELGMHQKGRFMSIVTCDECQLVPEDFNRILSATLNFCREREYSFYHKKTHAGLLRNLVVRHGV
;
A
#
# COMPACT_ATOMS: atom_id res chain seq x y z
N MET A 1 -18.04 3.87 19.98
CA MET A 1 -17.54 5.24 19.68
C MET A 1 -16.12 5.07 19.20
N THR A 2 -15.91 4.95 17.92
CA THR A 2 -14.58 4.81 17.30
C THR A 2 -13.93 6.18 17.31
N ASN A 3 -12.80 6.30 18.02
CA ASN A 3 -12.00 7.53 18.11
C ASN A 3 -11.62 7.99 16.68
N MET A 4 -12.32 8.98 16.16
CA MET A 4 -11.99 9.68 14.91
C MET A 4 -10.76 10.61 15.06
N GLU A 5 -10.10 10.61 16.22
CA GLU A 5 -9.10 11.61 16.58
C GLU A 5 -7.72 11.43 15.91
N ASN A 6 -7.49 10.40 15.10
CA ASN A 6 -6.15 10.17 14.52
C ASN A 6 -6.16 9.80 13.04
N PHE A 7 -7.04 10.39 12.23
CA PHE A 7 -6.86 10.33 10.78
C PHE A 7 -5.65 11.21 10.41
N LYS A 8 -4.50 10.56 10.22
CA LYS A 8 -3.31 11.21 9.69
C LYS A 8 -3.21 10.89 8.21
N GLU A 9 -3.24 11.91 7.38
CA GLU A 9 -3.02 11.74 5.95
C GLU A 9 -1.62 11.15 5.70
N CYS A 10 -1.55 10.15 4.81
CA CYS A 10 -0.28 9.54 4.42
C CYS A 10 0.54 10.54 3.60
N LYS A 11 1.81 10.74 3.91
CA LYS A 11 2.73 11.63 3.18
C LYS A 11 2.82 11.31 1.69
N LEU A 12 2.56 10.05 1.32
CA LEU A 12 2.58 9.56 -0.07
C LEU A 12 1.18 9.50 -0.70
N ASN A 13 0.18 10.19 -0.12
CA ASN A 13 -1.15 10.26 -0.72
C ASN A 13 -1.05 10.85 -2.14
N GLY A 14 -1.72 10.20 -3.11
CA GLY A 14 -1.65 10.59 -4.52
C GLY A 14 -0.37 10.16 -5.25
N LEU A 15 0.71 9.81 -4.55
CA LEU A 15 1.98 9.39 -5.14
C LEU A 15 2.13 7.87 -5.13
N CYS A 16 1.96 7.23 -3.98
CA CYS A 16 2.04 5.77 -3.84
C CYS A 16 0.81 5.08 -4.44
N GLY A 17 1.03 4.05 -5.26
CA GLY A 17 -0.04 3.25 -5.88
C GLY A 17 -0.67 2.19 -4.96
N GLY A 18 -0.26 2.10 -3.71
CA GLY A 18 -0.71 1.06 -2.78
C GLY A 18 -2.12 1.25 -2.20
N CYS A 19 -2.69 2.47 -2.27
CA CYS A 19 -3.99 2.79 -1.70
C CYS A 19 -4.91 3.48 -2.71
N LEU A 20 -6.17 3.02 -2.78
CA LEU A 20 -7.19 3.64 -3.61
C LEU A 20 -7.93 4.78 -2.88
N HIS A 21 -8.12 4.65 -1.58
CA HIS A 21 -8.96 5.52 -0.77
C HIS A 21 -8.18 6.32 0.28
N GLN A 22 -6.85 6.48 0.09
CA GLN A 22 -6.06 7.33 0.97
C GLN A 22 -6.58 8.77 0.91
N GLY A 23 -6.70 9.43 2.06
CA GLY A 23 -7.28 10.77 2.15
C GLY A 23 -8.82 10.81 2.29
N VAL A 24 -9.51 9.68 2.12
CA VAL A 24 -10.95 9.57 2.31
C VAL A 24 -11.23 9.07 3.73
N PRO A 25 -12.08 9.75 4.53
CA PRO A 25 -12.49 9.28 5.86
C PRO A 25 -13.03 7.85 5.81
N TYR A 26 -12.72 7.04 6.83
CA TYR A 26 -13.07 5.61 6.79
C TYR A 26 -14.57 5.34 6.68
N GLU A 27 -15.40 6.14 7.33
CA GLU A 27 -16.85 6.04 7.22
C GLU A 27 -17.32 6.29 5.78
N GLU A 28 -16.72 7.26 5.10
CA GLU A 28 -17.03 7.52 3.69
C GLU A 28 -16.55 6.40 2.78
N GLN A 29 -15.36 5.81 3.04
CA GLN A 29 -14.92 4.62 2.33
C GLN A 29 -15.90 3.46 2.50
N HIS A 30 -16.43 3.28 3.70
CA HIS A 30 -17.41 2.25 4.02
C HIS A 30 -18.73 2.51 3.27
N ARG A 31 -19.22 3.76 3.28
CA ARG A 31 -20.41 4.18 2.55
C ARG A 31 -20.28 3.94 1.04
N LEU A 32 -19.16 4.36 0.45
CA LEU A 32 -18.90 4.17 -0.98
C LEU A 32 -18.85 2.70 -1.38
N LYS A 33 -18.19 1.86 -0.60
CA LYS A 33 -18.13 0.41 -0.86
C LYS A 33 -19.49 -0.25 -0.71
N ASN A 34 -20.26 0.14 0.30
CA ASN A 34 -21.63 -0.33 0.50
C ASN A 34 -22.50 0.00 -0.71
N GLN A 35 -22.41 1.23 -1.21
CA GLN A 35 -23.15 1.66 -2.41
C GLN A 35 -22.72 0.83 -3.64
N GLN A 36 -21.42 0.59 -3.83
CA GLN A 36 -20.94 -0.25 -4.94
C GLN A 36 -21.52 -1.66 -4.92
N VAL A 37 -21.71 -2.25 -3.75
CA VAL A 37 -22.36 -3.58 -3.63
C VAL A 37 -23.82 -3.50 -4.05
N LEU A 38 -24.56 -2.48 -3.59
CA LEU A 38 -25.96 -2.29 -3.95
C LEU A 38 -26.14 -2.02 -5.46
N ASP A 39 -25.27 -1.23 -6.05
CA ASP A 39 -25.25 -0.95 -7.49
C ASP A 39 -25.00 -2.23 -8.31
N LEU A 40 -24.14 -3.15 -7.80
CA LEU A 40 -23.93 -4.44 -8.42
C LEU A 40 -25.17 -5.33 -8.31
N PHE A 41 -25.86 -5.32 -7.17
CA PHE A 41 -27.09 -6.08 -6.97
C PHE A 41 -28.17 -5.62 -7.95
N ASP A 42 -28.36 -4.30 -8.09
CA ASP A 42 -29.29 -3.74 -9.05
C ASP A 42 -28.92 -4.14 -10.50
N ARG A 43 -27.65 -3.96 -10.87
CA ARG A 43 -27.15 -4.30 -12.22
C ARG A 43 -27.36 -5.76 -12.60
N PHE A 44 -27.22 -6.68 -11.65
CA PHE A 44 -27.35 -8.11 -11.86
C PHE A 44 -28.71 -8.68 -11.43
N HIS A 45 -29.69 -7.80 -11.11
CA HIS A 45 -31.03 -8.16 -10.69
C HIS A 45 -31.06 -9.11 -9.46
N VAL A 46 -30.13 -8.92 -8.52
CA VAL A 46 -30.09 -9.62 -7.24
C VAL A 46 -31.01 -8.90 -6.25
N ASP A 47 -31.84 -9.64 -5.55
CA ASP A 47 -32.71 -9.05 -4.54
C ASP A 47 -31.88 -8.43 -3.40
N ALA A 48 -31.96 -7.09 -3.26
CA ALA A 48 -31.23 -6.36 -2.23
C ALA A 48 -31.71 -6.70 -0.80
N SER A 49 -32.85 -7.34 -0.61
CA SER A 49 -33.35 -7.75 0.71
C SER A 49 -32.45 -8.78 1.39
N VAL A 50 -31.63 -9.51 0.62
CA VAL A 50 -30.65 -10.49 1.17
C VAL A 50 -29.38 -9.81 1.69
N TYR A 51 -29.18 -8.52 1.38
CA TYR A 51 -27.99 -7.80 1.79
C TYR A 51 -28.11 -7.26 3.23
N GLN A 52 -27.27 -7.76 4.11
CA GLN A 52 -27.29 -7.41 5.54
C GLN A 52 -26.33 -6.25 5.89
N GLY A 53 -25.72 -5.63 4.89
CA GLY A 53 -24.75 -4.55 5.07
C GLY A 53 -23.31 -5.04 5.12
N MET A 54 -22.38 -4.10 5.26
CA MET A 54 -20.95 -4.37 5.40
C MET A 54 -20.53 -4.29 6.86
N VAL A 55 -19.70 -5.22 7.29
CA VAL A 55 -19.05 -5.18 8.61
C VAL A 55 -17.78 -4.32 8.48
N PRO A 56 -17.67 -3.21 9.23
CA PRO A 56 -16.46 -2.40 9.23
C PRO A 56 -15.31 -3.14 9.91
N ALA A 57 -14.07 -2.83 9.54
CA ALA A 57 -12.91 -3.26 10.29
C ALA A 57 -12.83 -2.49 11.62
N GLU A 58 -12.39 -3.15 12.69
CA GLU A 58 -12.19 -2.52 14.01
C GLU A 58 -11.18 -1.37 13.93
N THR A 59 -10.15 -1.54 13.08
CA THR A 59 -9.16 -0.50 12.78
C THR A 59 -8.84 -0.48 11.29
N PRO A 60 -8.83 0.69 10.63
CA PRO A 60 -8.44 0.83 9.24
C PRO A 60 -6.93 0.88 9.04
N TYR A 61 -6.14 0.84 10.11
CA TYR A 61 -4.68 0.94 10.10
C TYR A 61 -4.03 -0.32 10.68
N ARG A 62 -2.77 -0.56 10.30
CA ARG A 62 -1.91 -1.62 10.83
C ARG A 62 -2.49 -3.03 10.74
N TYR A 63 -3.43 -3.25 9.81
CA TYR A 63 -4.11 -4.53 9.64
C TYR A 63 -3.38 -5.50 8.71
N ARG A 64 -2.43 -5.00 7.90
CA ARG A 64 -1.68 -5.85 6.97
C ARG A 64 -0.59 -6.62 7.69
N ASN A 65 -0.58 -7.93 7.48
CA ASN A 65 0.42 -8.86 8.02
C ASN A 65 1.45 -9.33 6.96
N LYS A 66 1.32 -8.86 5.72
CA LYS A 66 2.27 -9.12 4.63
C LYS A 66 2.43 -7.89 3.76
N MET A 67 3.68 -7.56 3.43
CA MET A 67 4.00 -6.61 2.35
C MET A 67 5.10 -7.17 1.46
N GLU A 68 5.01 -6.84 0.19
CA GLU A 68 6.02 -7.10 -0.81
C GLU A 68 6.43 -5.76 -1.42
N TYR A 69 7.62 -5.32 -1.02
CA TYR A 69 8.20 -4.07 -1.50
C TYR A 69 9.11 -4.35 -2.68
N THR A 70 9.11 -3.46 -3.66
CA THR A 70 9.94 -3.56 -4.86
C THR A 70 11.15 -2.64 -4.74
N PHE A 71 12.33 -3.12 -5.13
CA PHE A 71 13.50 -2.28 -5.34
C PHE A 71 13.43 -1.64 -6.73
N GLY A 72 13.83 -0.38 -6.82
CA GLY A 72 13.84 0.37 -8.07
C GLY A 72 14.39 1.78 -7.91
N ASP A 73 13.97 2.65 -8.80
CA ASP A 73 14.22 4.09 -8.75
C ASP A 73 12.94 4.88 -9.02
N VAL A 74 12.92 6.16 -8.67
CA VAL A 74 11.84 7.08 -9.05
C VAL A 74 12.00 7.51 -10.51
N GLU A 75 13.25 7.84 -10.88
CA GLU A 75 13.65 8.22 -12.23
C GLU A 75 14.86 7.40 -12.64
N ILE A 76 14.97 7.10 -13.93
CA ILE A 76 16.04 6.26 -14.48
C ILE A 76 17.41 6.79 -14.07
N GLY A 77 18.17 5.95 -13.36
CA GLY A 77 19.50 6.30 -12.84
C GLY A 77 19.49 7.12 -11.55
N GLY A 78 18.33 7.29 -10.94
CA GLY A 78 18.18 7.88 -9.61
C GLY A 78 18.70 6.98 -8.48
N PRO A 79 18.61 7.43 -7.23
CA PRO A 79 19.00 6.64 -6.06
C PRO A 79 18.15 5.38 -5.94
N LEU A 80 18.72 4.35 -5.31
CA LEU A 80 17.98 3.11 -5.00
C LEU A 80 16.83 3.42 -4.05
N GLU A 81 15.63 3.00 -4.43
CA GLU A 81 14.41 3.09 -3.63
C GLU A 81 13.88 1.69 -3.28
N LEU A 82 13.11 1.60 -2.21
CA LEU A 82 12.45 0.37 -1.78
C LEU A 82 11.03 0.68 -1.30
N GLY A 83 10.03 0.20 -2.04
CA GLY A 83 8.65 0.52 -1.68
C GLY A 83 7.63 0.05 -2.70
N MET A 84 6.73 0.94 -3.05
CA MET A 84 5.60 0.64 -3.94
C MET A 84 5.73 1.37 -5.28
N HIS A 85 5.10 0.83 -6.31
CA HIS A 85 4.97 1.52 -7.59
C HIS A 85 4.26 2.86 -7.41
N GLN A 86 4.76 3.87 -8.09
CA GLN A 86 4.12 5.18 -8.14
C GLN A 86 2.78 5.08 -8.88
N LYS A 87 1.77 5.79 -8.40
CA LYS A 87 0.46 5.85 -9.04
C LYS A 87 0.58 6.41 -10.46
N GLY A 88 0.11 5.64 -11.45
CA GLY A 88 0.19 6.01 -12.86
C GLY A 88 1.58 5.85 -13.51
N ARG A 89 2.61 5.42 -12.77
CA ARG A 89 3.99 5.21 -13.28
C ARG A 89 4.53 3.86 -12.85
N PHE A 90 4.20 2.81 -13.60
CA PHE A 90 4.51 1.42 -13.25
C PHE A 90 6.02 1.13 -13.06
N MET A 91 6.91 1.87 -13.71
CA MET A 91 8.36 1.65 -13.58
C MET A 91 8.99 2.45 -12.44
N SER A 92 8.31 3.43 -11.87
CA SER A 92 8.81 4.26 -10.78
C SER A 92 8.47 3.64 -9.42
N ILE A 93 9.44 3.56 -8.53
CA ILE A 93 9.28 3.08 -7.15
C ILE A 93 9.44 4.25 -6.21
N VAL A 94 8.52 4.36 -5.25
CA VAL A 94 8.60 5.35 -4.16
C VAL A 94 8.78 4.63 -2.83
N THR A 95 9.74 5.08 -2.04
CA THR A 95 10.00 4.51 -0.70
C THR A 95 8.84 4.82 0.24
N CYS A 96 8.26 3.78 0.86
CA CYS A 96 7.11 3.89 1.74
C CYS A 96 7.43 3.42 3.16
N ASP A 97 8.37 4.11 3.80
CA ASP A 97 8.91 3.86 5.14
C ASP A 97 8.03 4.35 6.30
N GLU A 98 6.92 4.99 6.00
CA GLU A 98 5.90 5.42 6.98
C GLU A 98 4.50 4.87 6.62
N CYS A 99 4.43 3.68 6.04
CA CYS A 99 3.15 3.08 5.65
C CYS A 99 2.27 2.82 6.87
N GLN A 100 1.06 3.36 6.86
CA GLN A 100 0.10 3.24 7.96
C GLN A 100 -0.68 1.92 7.96
N LEU A 101 -0.63 1.15 6.86
CA LEU A 101 -1.38 -0.09 6.73
C LEU A 101 -0.70 -1.28 7.40
N VAL A 102 0.60 -1.17 7.70
CA VAL A 102 1.44 -2.21 8.29
C VAL A 102 1.88 -1.85 9.71
N PRO A 103 2.24 -2.84 10.54
CA PRO A 103 2.91 -2.60 11.81
C PRO A 103 4.20 -1.79 11.63
N GLU A 104 4.58 -1.02 12.64
CA GLU A 104 5.78 -0.15 12.61
C GLU A 104 7.08 -0.91 12.31
N ASP A 105 7.14 -2.18 12.70
CA ASP A 105 8.30 -3.04 12.43
C ASP A 105 8.57 -3.20 10.93
N PHE A 106 7.53 -3.22 10.09
CA PHE A 106 7.67 -3.28 8.64
C PHE A 106 8.39 -2.04 8.09
N ASN A 107 8.03 -0.85 8.59
CA ASN A 107 8.64 0.41 8.20
C ASN A 107 10.13 0.43 8.62
N ARG A 108 10.43 -0.03 9.83
CA ARG A 108 11.82 -0.15 10.34
C ARG A 108 12.64 -1.16 9.55
N ILE A 109 12.08 -2.32 9.22
CA ILE A 109 12.73 -3.35 8.39
C ILE A 109 13.01 -2.81 6.99
N LEU A 110 12.04 -2.11 6.38
CA LEU A 110 12.21 -1.49 5.06
C LEU A 110 13.37 -0.50 5.09
N SER A 111 13.36 0.44 6.05
CA SER A 111 14.39 1.49 6.17
C SER A 111 15.79 0.90 6.41
N ALA A 112 15.90 -0.08 7.32
CA ALA A 112 17.17 -0.76 7.59
C ALA A 112 17.69 -1.50 6.37
N THR A 113 16.82 -2.22 5.66
CA THR A 113 17.18 -2.96 4.43
C THR A 113 17.62 -2.00 3.33
N LEU A 114 16.89 -0.91 3.11
CA LEU A 114 17.24 0.08 2.08
C LEU A 114 18.59 0.71 2.36
N ASN A 115 18.84 1.15 3.59
CA ASN A 115 20.12 1.75 3.99
C ASN A 115 21.29 0.76 3.80
N PHE A 116 21.13 -0.48 4.26
CA PHE A 116 22.12 -1.54 4.07
C PHE A 116 22.46 -1.76 2.59
N CYS A 117 21.44 -1.79 1.72
CA CYS A 117 21.66 -2.00 0.28
C CYS A 117 22.30 -0.78 -0.38
N ARG A 118 21.97 0.44 0.05
CA ARG A 118 22.60 1.68 -0.43
C ARG A 118 24.09 1.77 -0.04
N GLU A 119 24.41 1.47 1.21
CA GLU A 119 25.80 1.45 1.70
C GLU A 119 26.71 0.47 0.94
N ARG A 120 26.13 -0.59 0.37
CA ARG A 120 26.85 -1.62 -0.42
C ARG A 120 26.72 -1.40 -1.93
N GLU A 121 26.09 -0.31 -2.35
CA GLU A 121 25.90 0.03 -3.75
C GLU A 121 25.26 -1.11 -4.57
N TYR A 122 24.35 -1.90 -3.94
CA TYR A 122 23.66 -2.97 -4.64
C TYR A 122 22.69 -2.41 -5.66
N SER A 123 22.74 -2.95 -6.88
CA SER A 123 21.83 -2.57 -7.96
C SER A 123 20.52 -3.34 -7.89
N PHE A 124 19.41 -2.69 -8.24
CA PHE A 124 18.13 -3.38 -8.43
C PHE A 124 18.08 -4.05 -9.81
N TYR A 125 17.26 -5.10 -9.91
CA TYR A 125 17.06 -5.84 -11.16
C TYR A 125 16.21 -5.05 -12.14
N HIS A 126 16.80 -4.73 -13.27
CA HIS A 126 16.16 -4.00 -14.34
C HIS A 126 15.50 -4.95 -15.36
N LYS A 127 14.17 -4.89 -15.48
CA LYS A 127 13.36 -5.84 -16.28
C LYS A 127 13.70 -5.87 -17.77
N LYS A 128 14.19 -4.76 -18.35
CA LYS A 128 14.55 -4.69 -19.78
C LYS A 128 15.92 -5.24 -20.09
N THR A 129 16.90 -5.01 -19.20
CA THR A 129 18.28 -5.43 -19.40
C THR A 129 18.59 -6.77 -18.78
N HIS A 130 17.70 -7.28 -17.92
CA HIS A 130 17.87 -8.49 -17.12
C HIS A 130 19.13 -8.47 -16.23
N ALA A 131 19.60 -7.28 -15.85
CA ALA A 131 20.75 -7.06 -15.00
C ALA A 131 20.35 -6.46 -13.65
N GLY A 132 21.18 -6.68 -12.62
CA GLY A 132 20.95 -6.22 -11.26
C GLY A 132 20.59 -7.35 -10.29
N LEU A 133 20.78 -7.10 -8.98
CA LEU A 133 20.69 -8.10 -7.92
C LEU A 133 19.32 -8.07 -7.22
N LEU A 134 18.89 -6.90 -6.78
CA LEU A 134 17.75 -6.74 -5.87
C LEU A 134 16.42 -6.73 -6.62
N ARG A 135 15.43 -7.49 -6.13
CA ARG A 135 14.08 -7.50 -6.71
C ARG A 135 13.03 -7.04 -5.73
N ASN A 136 12.80 -7.82 -4.70
CA ASN A 136 11.73 -7.58 -3.74
C ASN A 136 12.20 -7.85 -2.31
N LEU A 137 11.65 -7.08 -1.36
CA LEU A 137 11.67 -7.39 0.06
C LEU A 137 10.27 -7.86 0.46
N VAL A 138 10.15 -9.08 0.94
CA VAL A 138 8.89 -9.62 1.46
C VAL A 138 8.97 -9.67 2.98
N VAL A 139 8.08 -8.94 3.63
CA VAL A 139 7.94 -8.94 5.09
C VAL A 139 6.61 -9.57 5.46
N ARG A 140 6.64 -10.51 6.41
CA ARG A 140 5.45 -11.17 6.94
C ARG A 140 5.47 -11.15 8.46
N HIS A 141 4.32 -10.90 9.04
CA HIS A 141 4.10 -11.01 10.48
C HIS A 141 3.23 -12.26 10.72
N GLY A 142 3.75 -13.22 11.49
CA GLY A 142 2.97 -14.34 12.01
C GLY A 142 2.19 -13.90 13.25
N VAL A 143 1.02 -14.49 13.46
CA VAL A 143 0.20 -14.31 14.67
C VAL A 143 0.43 -15.49 15.59
#